data_5a148dea67f5b21c83263bd08c2bddd4
#
_entry.id   5a148dea67f5b21c83263bd08c2bddd4
#
_cell.length_a   1.000
_cell.length_b   1.000
_cell.length_c   1.000
_cell.angle_alpha   90.00
_cell.angle_beta   90.00
_cell.angle_gamma   90.00
#
_symmetry.space_group_name_H-M   'P 1'
#
loop_
_entity.id
_entity.type
_entity.pdbx_description
1 polymer ?
#
loop_
_entity_poly.entity_id
_entity_poly.type
_entity_poly.pdbx_seq_one_letter_code
_entity_poly.pdbx_strand_id
1 'polypeptide(L)'
;MKNQKRKMTKTENYTMNFGQQHPAAHGVLRLVLELDGEVVERADPHIGLLHRGTEKLIESKTYIQALPYFDRLDYVSPMCQEHAYALAIEKLLDIDVPIRGQYIRVMFSEITRILNHIL
;
A
#
# COMPACT_ATOMS: atom_id res chain seq x y z
N MET A 1 -10.20 -19.88 57.76
CA MET A 1 -9.59 -19.27 56.61
C MET A 1 -10.57 -19.33 55.44
N LYS A 2 -11.22 -18.19 55.10
CA LYS A 2 -12.24 -18.13 54.02
C LYS A 2 -11.51 -17.91 52.69
N ASN A 3 -11.59 -18.92 51.82
CA ASN A 3 -11.12 -18.83 50.43
C ASN A 3 -11.97 -17.81 49.65
N GLN A 4 -11.48 -16.59 49.49
CA GLN A 4 -12.08 -15.65 48.55
C GLN A 4 -11.73 -16.12 47.14
N LYS A 5 -12.68 -16.79 46.48
CA LYS A 5 -12.63 -17.01 45.03
C LYS A 5 -12.64 -15.61 44.38
N ARG A 6 -11.48 -15.21 43.81
CA ARG A 6 -11.43 -14.06 42.89
C ARG A 6 -12.44 -14.32 41.78
N LYS A 7 -13.49 -13.52 41.74
CA LYS A 7 -14.42 -13.45 40.62
C LYS A 7 -13.61 -12.92 39.44
N MET A 8 -13.25 -13.80 38.48
CA MET A 8 -12.70 -13.33 37.22
C MET A 8 -13.75 -12.45 36.57
N THR A 9 -13.50 -11.17 36.52
CA THR A 9 -14.27 -10.21 35.71
C THR A 9 -14.15 -10.68 34.28
N LYS A 10 -15.28 -11.04 33.66
CA LYS A 10 -15.36 -11.38 32.25
C LYS A 10 -14.94 -10.13 31.49
N THR A 11 -13.77 -10.17 30.90
CA THR A 11 -13.29 -9.10 30.00
C THR A 11 -14.23 -9.10 28.80
N GLU A 12 -14.92 -8.00 28.57
CA GLU A 12 -15.73 -7.83 27.35
C GLU A 12 -14.77 -7.41 26.24
N ASN A 13 -14.76 -8.14 25.13
CA ASN A 13 -13.99 -7.77 23.95
C ASN A 13 -14.48 -6.43 23.44
N TYR A 14 -13.54 -5.54 23.15
CA TYR A 14 -13.83 -4.22 22.64
C TYR A 14 -13.56 -4.18 21.13
N THR A 15 -14.56 -3.76 20.36
CA THR A 15 -14.42 -3.60 18.90
C THR A 15 -14.07 -2.15 18.57
N MET A 16 -12.89 -1.96 17.96
CA MET A 16 -12.41 -0.67 17.48
C MET A 16 -12.50 -0.60 15.97
N ASN A 17 -13.12 0.43 15.43
CA ASN A 17 -13.26 0.64 14.00
C ASN A 17 -12.45 1.87 13.57
N PHE A 18 -11.40 1.65 12.80
CA PHE A 18 -10.64 2.71 12.12
C PHE A 18 -11.25 2.93 10.75
N GLY A 19 -12.01 4.03 10.59
CA GLY A 19 -12.64 4.40 9.32
C GLY A 19 -11.79 5.32 8.48
N GLN A 20 -12.28 5.67 7.28
CA GLN A 20 -11.59 6.53 6.30
C GLN A 20 -11.20 7.92 6.83
N GLN A 21 -11.90 8.44 7.83
CA GLN A 21 -11.65 9.76 8.42
C GLN A 21 -10.88 9.68 9.73
N HIS A 22 -10.47 8.48 10.15
CA HIS A 22 -9.71 8.33 11.39
C HIS A 22 -8.24 8.72 11.13
N PRO A 23 -7.63 9.59 11.97
CA PRO A 23 -6.25 10.07 11.75
C PRO A 23 -5.19 8.96 11.69
N ALA A 24 -5.41 7.83 12.37
CA ALA A 24 -4.53 6.67 12.34
C ALA A 24 -4.78 5.74 11.14
N ALA A 25 -5.84 5.97 10.35
CA ALA A 25 -6.11 5.22 9.12
C ALA A 25 -5.59 6.00 7.92
N HIS A 26 -4.81 5.33 7.06
CA HIS A 26 -4.28 5.96 5.85
C HIS A 26 -5.40 6.13 4.82
N GLY A 27 -5.99 7.32 4.73
CA GLY A 27 -6.93 7.81 3.72
C GLY A 27 -8.16 6.95 3.44
N VAL A 28 -7.96 5.76 2.91
CA VAL A 28 -9.01 4.85 2.44
C VAL A 28 -8.97 3.47 3.10
N LEU A 29 -8.18 3.30 4.15
CA LEU A 29 -8.16 2.07 4.94
C LEU A 29 -9.34 2.06 5.92
N ARG A 30 -10.11 0.99 5.93
CA ARG A 30 -11.03 0.65 7.00
C ARG A 30 -10.54 -0.65 7.67
N LEU A 31 -10.26 -0.57 8.96
CA LEU A 31 -9.77 -1.69 9.76
C LEU A 31 -10.65 -1.86 10.99
N VAL A 32 -11.22 -3.05 11.15
CA VAL A 32 -11.98 -3.42 12.33
C VAL A 32 -11.12 -4.33 13.20
N LEU A 33 -10.90 -3.96 14.46
CA LEU A 33 -10.12 -4.72 15.43
C LEU A 33 -11.01 -5.21 16.55
N GLU A 34 -10.85 -6.47 16.95
CA GLU A 34 -11.37 -7.01 18.19
C GLU A 34 -10.21 -7.11 19.18
N LEU A 35 -10.38 -6.45 20.34
CA LEU A 35 -9.34 -6.31 21.35
C LEU A 35 -9.77 -6.98 22.66
N ASP A 36 -8.85 -7.71 23.29
CA ASP A 36 -8.92 -8.06 24.73
C ASP A 36 -7.91 -7.20 25.49
N GLY A 37 -8.40 -6.11 26.06
CA GLY A 37 -7.54 -5.06 26.61
C GLY A 37 -6.68 -4.41 25.51
N GLU A 38 -5.36 -4.57 25.55
CA GLU A 38 -4.41 -4.05 24.55
C GLU A 38 -4.00 -5.11 23.51
N VAL A 39 -4.47 -6.34 23.65
CA VAL A 39 -4.12 -7.45 22.75
C VAL A 39 -5.13 -7.51 21.61
N VAL A 40 -4.62 -7.52 20.38
CA VAL A 40 -5.46 -7.73 19.20
C VAL A 40 -5.77 -9.21 19.04
N GLU A 41 -7.04 -9.59 19.20
CA GLU A 41 -7.50 -10.95 18.96
C GLU A 41 -7.84 -11.18 17.49
N ARG A 42 -8.42 -10.17 16.84
CA ARG A 42 -8.80 -10.26 15.43
C ARG A 42 -8.63 -8.93 14.73
N ALA A 43 -8.12 -8.97 13.50
CA ALA A 43 -8.06 -7.84 12.59
C ALA A 43 -8.81 -8.18 11.30
N ASP A 44 -9.76 -7.32 10.92
CA ASP A 44 -10.57 -7.46 9.71
C ASP A 44 -10.37 -6.23 8.82
N PRO A 45 -9.44 -6.29 7.84
CA PRO A 45 -9.19 -5.20 6.90
C PRO A 45 -10.24 -5.19 5.79
N HIS A 46 -10.97 -4.10 5.66
CA HIS A 46 -11.91 -3.86 4.56
C HIS A 46 -11.17 -3.23 3.39
N ILE A 47 -10.77 -4.05 2.44
CA ILE A 47 -10.07 -3.62 1.21
C ILE A 47 -11.06 -3.27 0.10
N GLY A 48 -10.56 -2.64 -0.98
CA GLY A 48 -11.35 -2.33 -2.16
C GLY A 48 -11.86 -0.89 -2.23
N LEU A 49 -11.69 -0.08 -1.19
CA LEU A 49 -12.16 1.31 -1.16
C LEU A 49 -11.44 2.20 -2.20
N LEU A 50 -10.24 1.82 -2.61
CA LEU A 50 -9.45 2.48 -3.66
C LEU A 50 -9.33 1.61 -4.92
N HIS A 51 -10.18 0.62 -5.09
CA HIS A 51 -10.17 -0.22 -6.29
C HIS A 51 -10.63 0.58 -7.50
N ARG A 52 -9.75 0.72 -8.50
CA ARG A 52 -9.98 1.55 -9.70
C ARG A 52 -10.08 0.72 -10.99
N GLY A 53 -10.08 -0.60 -10.89
CA GLY A 53 -10.08 -1.50 -12.03
C GLY A 53 -8.84 -1.38 -12.93
N THR A 54 -7.69 -0.96 -12.36
CA THR A 54 -6.46 -0.66 -13.10
C THR A 54 -6.00 -1.84 -13.97
N GLU A 55 -5.96 -3.05 -13.43
CA GLU A 55 -5.54 -4.24 -14.17
C GLU A 55 -6.43 -4.48 -15.39
N LYS A 56 -7.76 -4.40 -15.22
CA LYS A 56 -8.71 -4.58 -16.30
C LYS A 56 -8.62 -3.49 -17.36
N LEU A 57 -8.35 -2.26 -16.97
CA LEU A 57 -8.15 -1.15 -17.90
C LEU A 57 -6.88 -1.32 -18.73
N ILE A 58 -5.80 -1.81 -18.12
CA ILE A 58 -4.51 -2.04 -18.79
C ILE A 58 -4.62 -3.14 -19.87
N GLU A 59 -5.44 -4.17 -19.68
CA GLU A 59 -5.62 -5.25 -20.66
C GLU A 59 -6.00 -4.73 -22.08
N SER A 60 -6.65 -3.58 -22.15
CA SER A 60 -7.08 -2.95 -23.43
C SER A 60 -6.07 -1.96 -23.99
N LYS A 61 -4.90 -1.80 -23.36
CA LYS A 61 -3.89 -0.81 -23.70
C LYS A 61 -2.64 -1.46 -24.29
N THR A 62 -1.88 -0.66 -25.07
CA THR A 62 -0.50 -1.05 -25.42
C THR A 62 0.42 -0.89 -24.21
N TYR A 63 1.58 -1.52 -24.23
CA TYR A 63 2.57 -1.39 -23.13
C TYR A 63 2.94 0.07 -22.82
N ILE A 64 3.12 0.92 -23.84
CA ILE A 64 3.43 2.35 -23.65
C ILE A 64 2.23 3.07 -23.01
N GLN A 65 1.01 2.76 -23.43
CA GLN A 65 -0.20 3.37 -22.87
C GLN A 65 -0.50 2.87 -21.45
N ALA A 66 0.04 1.74 -21.05
CA ALA A 66 -0.10 1.21 -19.71
C ALA A 66 0.80 1.92 -18.68
N LEU A 67 1.92 2.52 -19.11
CA LEU A 67 2.91 3.16 -18.23
C LEU A 67 2.28 4.15 -17.23
N PRO A 68 1.41 5.09 -17.61
CA PRO A 68 0.81 6.05 -16.66
C PRO A 68 -0.05 5.42 -15.55
N TYR A 69 -0.50 4.19 -15.72
CA TYR A 69 -1.26 3.50 -14.67
C TYR A 69 -0.36 3.11 -13.49
N PHE A 70 0.92 2.87 -13.74
CA PHE A 70 1.89 2.52 -12.71
C PHE A 70 2.21 3.70 -11.79
N ASP A 71 2.19 4.93 -12.29
CA ASP A 71 2.32 6.15 -11.47
C ASP A 71 1.28 6.23 -10.36
N ARG A 72 0.12 5.66 -10.59
CA ARG A 72 -1.05 5.73 -9.73
C ARG A 72 -1.19 4.55 -8.77
N LEU A 73 -0.25 3.62 -8.77
CA LEU A 73 -0.20 2.51 -7.82
C LEU A 73 0.34 3.01 -6.47
N ASP A 74 1.61 3.31 -6.42
CA ASP A 74 2.22 4.05 -5.32
C ASP A 74 2.44 5.50 -5.77
N TYR A 75 1.41 6.33 -5.63
CA TYR A 75 1.40 7.72 -6.13
C TYR A 75 2.34 8.65 -5.37
N VAL A 76 2.97 8.18 -4.29
CA VAL A 76 4.03 8.91 -3.57
C VAL A 76 5.42 8.60 -4.16
N SER A 77 5.55 7.51 -4.92
CA SER A 77 6.79 7.11 -5.59
C SER A 77 6.59 6.78 -7.08
N PRO A 78 6.00 7.69 -7.89
CA PRO A 78 5.58 7.37 -9.26
C PRO A 78 6.74 6.94 -10.15
N MET A 79 7.88 7.64 -10.15
CA MET A 79 9.02 7.31 -11.01
C MET A 79 9.65 5.95 -10.69
N CYS A 80 9.59 5.51 -9.43
CA CYS A 80 10.05 4.17 -9.06
C CYS A 80 9.13 3.09 -9.64
N GLN A 81 7.82 3.34 -9.68
CA GLN A 81 6.83 2.42 -10.27
C GLN A 81 6.99 2.34 -11.80
N GLU A 82 7.15 3.47 -12.48
CA GLU A 82 7.45 3.50 -13.92
C GLU A 82 8.75 2.76 -14.23
N HIS A 83 9.80 2.97 -13.43
CA HIS A 83 11.09 2.32 -13.62
C HIS A 83 10.97 0.79 -13.46
N ALA A 84 10.25 0.31 -12.46
CA ALA A 84 10.01 -1.12 -12.27
C ALA A 84 9.27 -1.74 -13.47
N TYR A 85 8.25 -1.05 -13.99
CA TYR A 85 7.52 -1.48 -15.16
C TYR A 85 8.41 -1.49 -16.42
N ALA A 86 9.18 -0.42 -16.65
CA ALA A 86 10.10 -0.32 -17.79
C ALA A 86 11.12 -1.46 -17.77
N LEU A 87 11.74 -1.76 -16.61
CA LEU A 87 12.68 -2.87 -16.48
C LEU A 87 12.05 -4.23 -16.80
N ALA A 88 10.78 -4.44 -16.42
CA ALA A 88 10.07 -5.68 -16.73
C ALA A 88 9.86 -5.85 -18.25
N ILE A 89 9.46 -4.77 -18.93
CA ILE A 89 9.26 -4.78 -20.39
C ILE A 89 10.58 -4.94 -21.15
N GLU A 90 11.61 -4.23 -20.74
CA GLU A 90 12.96 -4.34 -21.34
C GLU A 90 13.51 -5.74 -21.21
N LYS A 91 13.36 -6.36 -20.06
CA LYS A 91 13.76 -7.75 -19.85
C LYS A 91 12.94 -8.73 -20.69
N LEU A 92 11.66 -8.46 -20.90
CA LEU A 92 10.78 -9.29 -21.72
C LEU A 92 11.17 -9.21 -23.21
N LEU A 93 11.59 -8.03 -23.67
CA LEU A 93 11.91 -7.75 -25.06
C LEU A 93 13.40 -7.86 -25.38
N ASP A 94 14.24 -8.16 -24.37
CA ASP A 94 15.70 -8.23 -24.47
C ASP A 94 16.32 -6.93 -25.06
N ILE A 95 15.87 -5.79 -24.49
CA ILE A 95 16.29 -4.45 -24.93
C ILE A 95 17.38 -3.92 -23.99
N ASP A 96 18.51 -3.55 -24.56
CA ASP A 96 19.57 -2.83 -23.85
C ASP A 96 19.32 -1.32 -23.85
N VAL A 97 19.28 -0.74 -22.65
CA VAL A 97 19.08 0.70 -22.45
C VAL A 97 20.45 1.40 -22.47
N PRO A 98 20.62 2.48 -23.26
CA PRO A 98 21.84 3.26 -23.25
C PRO A 98 22.21 3.76 -21.85
N ILE A 99 23.51 3.78 -21.54
CA ILE A 99 24.03 4.15 -20.21
C ILE A 99 23.50 5.50 -19.70
N ARG A 100 23.36 6.48 -20.57
CA ARG A 100 22.78 7.78 -20.24
C ARG A 100 21.34 7.64 -19.74
N GLY A 101 20.54 6.77 -20.37
CA GLY A 101 19.15 6.48 -19.94
C GLY A 101 19.12 5.86 -18.55
N GLN A 102 20.03 4.94 -18.25
CA GLN A 102 20.14 4.31 -16.94
C GLN A 102 20.47 5.34 -15.85
N TYR A 103 21.41 6.27 -16.07
CA TYR A 103 21.70 7.33 -15.12
C TYR A 103 20.54 8.30 -14.90
N ILE A 104 19.80 8.67 -15.96
CA ILE A 104 18.63 9.52 -15.87
C ILE A 104 17.55 8.85 -14.99
N ARG A 105 17.31 7.55 -15.18
CA ARG A 105 16.34 6.79 -14.36
C ARG A 105 16.71 6.78 -12.87
N VAL A 106 17.98 6.51 -12.57
CA VAL A 106 18.47 6.53 -11.19
C VAL A 106 18.27 7.92 -10.58
N MET A 107 18.65 8.97 -11.30
CA MET A 107 18.48 10.35 -10.84
C MET A 107 17.01 10.67 -10.51
N PHE A 108 16.07 10.33 -11.37
CA PHE A 108 14.65 10.59 -11.13
C PHE A 108 14.05 9.70 -10.04
N SER A 109 14.52 8.47 -9.91
CA SER A 109 14.13 7.60 -8.78
C SER A 109 14.61 8.17 -7.45
N GLU A 110 15.81 8.72 -7.38
CA GLU A 110 16.34 9.35 -6.17
C GLU A 110 15.62 10.68 -5.85
N ILE A 111 15.28 11.48 -6.85
CA ILE A 111 14.44 12.68 -6.66
C ILE A 111 13.08 12.28 -6.09
N THR A 112 12.46 11.24 -6.64
CA THR A 112 11.17 10.72 -6.16
C THR A 112 11.30 10.23 -4.71
N ARG A 113 12.38 9.55 -4.35
CA ARG A 113 12.64 9.11 -2.99
C ARG A 113 12.77 10.27 -2.01
N ILE A 114 13.42 11.36 -2.42
CA ILE A 114 13.52 12.59 -1.62
C ILE A 114 12.13 13.22 -1.43
N LEU A 115 11.34 13.33 -2.49
CA LEU A 115 9.98 13.88 -2.43
C LEU A 115 9.08 13.08 -1.50
N ASN A 116 9.15 11.75 -1.58
CA ASN A 116 8.43 10.85 -0.68
C ASN A 116 8.81 11.08 0.79
N HIS A 117 10.10 11.32 1.06
CA HIS A 117 10.59 11.54 2.41
C HIS A 117 10.15 12.89 3.00
N ILE A 118 9.97 13.89 2.15
CA ILE A 118 9.56 15.25 2.58
C ILE A 118 8.04 15.33 2.83
N LEU A 119 7.24 14.51 2.15
CA LEU A 119 5.79 14.43 2.32
C LEU A 119 5.40 13.83 3.68
#